data_8803d31c48bd62e25e7fff4c5615dc97
#
_entry.id   8803d31c48bd62e25e7fff4c5615dc97
#
_cell.length_a   1.000
_cell.length_b   1.000
_cell.length_c   1.000
_cell.angle_alpha   90.00
_cell.angle_beta   90.00
_cell.angle_gamma   90.00
#
_symmetry.space_group_name_H-M   'P 1'
#
loop_
_entity.id
_entity.type
_entity.pdbx_description
1 polymer ?
#
loop_
_entity_poly.entity_id
_entity_poly.type
_entity_poly.pdbx_seq_one_letter_code
_entity_poly.pdbx_strand_id
1 'polypeptide(L)'
;MGQPHVTKHLFVTGGVASSLGKGLTASSLGRLLISRGVRVTMQKLDPYLNVDPGTMNPFQHGEVFVTDDGAETDLDIGHYERFLDRNLHGSANVTTGQVYSRVISRERRGEYLGETVQVIPHITNEIKERIRAMAAPDIDVVITEIGGTVGDIESQPFLEAARQIRQEVGRDNVFYLHISLVPYIGPSGELKTKPTQHSVAALRSIGIAPDAVVLRSDRPIPDGIKRKISLMCDVDLEAVVAAVDAPSIYDIPKVLYAEGLDAYVVRRLGLKSHDVKWGDWDDLLKIVHNPKHHITVALVGKYIDLPDAYLSVSEALRAGGFANNAKVELKWVASDDCATPEGAKASLGNVDAICVPGGFGVRGIEGKLGALKFARENKIPTLGLCLGLQCMVIEAARNVAGISDANSAEFSPESGSHVIATMEDQKSIVAGSGDMGATMRLGLYKADLSPGSIVAQTYGSKEVSERHRHRYEVNNAYRDQIASAGLVFSGVYSKENLVEFVELPAEVHPFYVGTQAHPELKSRPTRPHPLFIGLIASAIALKGKK
;
A
#
# COMPACT_ATOMS: atom_id res chain seq x y z
N MET A 1 -10.66 -6.80 -41.67
CA MET A 1 -9.48 -6.51 -40.84
C MET A 1 -9.98 -5.82 -39.58
N GLY A 2 -9.78 -6.40 -38.38
CA GLY A 2 -10.15 -5.76 -37.12
C GLY A 2 -9.37 -4.45 -36.95
N GLN A 3 -10.01 -3.41 -36.42
CA GLN A 3 -9.29 -2.18 -36.07
C GLN A 3 -8.14 -2.54 -35.11
N PRO A 4 -6.96 -1.91 -35.25
CA PRO A 4 -5.86 -2.15 -34.33
C PRO A 4 -6.31 -1.84 -32.90
N HIS A 5 -5.85 -2.65 -31.95
CA HIS A 5 -6.12 -2.44 -30.54
C HIS A 5 -5.54 -1.07 -30.11
N VAL A 6 -6.37 -0.21 -29.55
CA VAL A 6 -5.97 1.09 -29.01
C VAL A 6 -6.29 1.13 -27.53
N THR A 7 -5.25 1.19 -26.71
CA THR A 7 -5.41 1.34 -25.26
C THR A 7 -6.06 2.68 -24.95
N LYS A 8 -7.06 2.69 -24.06
CA LYS A 8 -7.75 3.89 -23.59
C LYS A 8 -7.07 4.45 -22.35
N HIS A 9 -7.14 5.77 -22.19
CA HIS A 9 -6.58 6.49 -21.04
C HIS A 9 -7.70 7.11 -20.22
N LEU A 10 -7.79 6.73 -18.95
CA LEU A 10 -8.72 7.30 -17.99
C LEU A 10 -7.92 8.09 -16.96
N PHE A 11 -8.03 9.41 -16.98
CA PHE A 11 -7.37 10.28 -16.02
C PHE A 11 -8.29 10.60 -14.86
N VAL A 12 -7.80 10.40 -13.63
CA VAL A 12 -8.50 10.71 -12.39
C VAL A 12 -7.89 11.96 -11.77
N THR A 13 -8.69 13.00 -11.62
CA THR A 13 -8.29 14.26 -10.98
C THR A 13 -9.13 14.51 -9.73
N GLY A 14 -8.63 15.32 -8.82
CA GLY A 14 -9.38 15.71 -7.62
C GLY A 14 -9.35 17.20 -7.36
N GLY A 15 -10.37 17.68 -6.70
CA GLY A 15 -10.47 19.08 -6.35
C GLY A 15 -11.12 19.31 -4.99
N VAL A 16 -11.08 20.54 -4.51
CA VAL A 16 -11.61 21.03 -3.24
C VAL A 16 -10.70 20.71 -2.04
N ALA A 17 -10.30 19.46 -1.83
CA ALA A 17 -9.46 19.04 -0.71
C ALA A 17 -8.58 17.85 -1.08
N SER A 18 -7.51 17.63 -0.33
CA SER A 18 -6.75 16.39 -0.32
C SER A 18 -7.54 15.27 0.38
N SER A 19 -7.06 14.04 0.30
CA SER A 19 -7.63 12.87 1.00
C SER A 19 -9.11 12.59 0.68
N LEU A 20 -9.59 12.97 -0.53
CA LEU A 20 -10.95 12.66 -1.00
C LEU A 20 -11.14 11.19 -1.39
N GLY A 21 -10.09 10.37 -1.31
CA GLY A 21 -10.13 8.98 -1.74
C GLY A 21 -10.07 8.81 -3.27
N LYS A 22 -9.24 9.62 -3.95
CA LYS A 22 -8.97 9.47 -5.39
C LYS A 22 -8.48 8.07 -5.71
N GLY A 23 -7.43 7.60 -5.03
CA GLY A 23 -6.84 6.28 -5.21
C GLY A 23 -7.85 5.16 -4.99
N LEU A 24 -8.63 5.26 -3.94
CA LEU A 24 -9.69 4.29 -3.63
C LEU A 24 -10.81 4.28 -4.68
N THR A 25 -11.25 5.44 -5.15
CA THR A 25 -12.27 5.53 -6.21
C THR A 25 -11.73 5.01 -7.54
N ALA A 26 -10.49 5.37 -7.89
CA ALA A 26 -9.83 4.93 -9.11
C ALA A 26 -9.63 3.41 -9.14
N SER A 27 -9.11 2.83 -8.05
CA SER A 27 -8.90 1.38 -7.92
C SER A 27 -10.22 0.61 -7.87
N SER A 28 -11.25 1.17 -7.24
CA SER A 28 -12.61 0.59 -7.23
C SER A 28 -13.22 0.56 -8.62
N LEU A 29 -13.06 1.63 -9.41
CA LEU A 29 -13.46 1.64 -10.82
C LEU A 29 -12.63 0.64 -11.63
N GLY A 30 -11.32 0.54 -11.38
CA GLY A 30 -10.46 -0.46 -11.98
C GLY A 30 -10.94 -1.89 -11.72
N ARG A 31 -11.27 -2.21 -10.47
CA ARG A 31 -11.87 -3.50 -10.09
C ARG A 31 -13.19 -3.75 -10.83
N LEU A 32 -14.05 -2.75 -10.89
CA LEU A 32 -15.35 -2.84 -11.54
C LEU A 32 -15.22 -3.09 -13.05
N LEU A 33 -14.28 -2.44 -13.72
CA LEU A 33 -13.98 -2.68 -15.14
C LEU A 33 -13.40 -4.09 -15.36
N ILE A 34 -12.53 -4.57 -14.48
CA ILE A 34 -12.02 -5.96 -14.51
C ILE A 34 -13.19 -6.94 -14.39
N SER A 35 -14.16 -6.67 -13.51
CA SER A 35 -15.36 -7.50 -13.35
C SER A 35 -16.26 -7.51 -14.60
N ARG A 36 -16.04 -6.59 -15.55
CA ARG A 36 -16.63 -6.59 -16.90
C ARG A 36 -15.74 -7.23 -17.97
N GLY A 37 -14.60 -7.80 -17.58
CA GLY A 37 -13.65 -8.43 -18.52
C GLY A 37 -12.71 -7.44 -19.22
N VAL A 38 -12.64 -6.18 -18.79
CA VAL A 38 -11.71 -5.19 -19.31
C VAL A 38 -10.33 -5.38 -18.66
N ARG A 39 -9.26 -5.36 -19.44
CA ARG A 39 -7.88 -5.48 -18.94
C ARG A 39 -7.37 -4.11 -18.52
N VAL A 40 -7.17 -3.92 -17.21
CA VAL A 40 -6.84 -2.64 -16.60
C VAL A 40 -5.45 -2.67 -15.98
N THR A 41 -4.71 -1.57 -16.14
CA THR A 41 -3.56 -1.22 -15.30
C THR A 41 -3.72 0.19 -14.73
N MET A 42 -2.94 0.50 -13.70
CA MET A 42 -3.04 1.81 -13.05
C MET A 42 -1.68 2.47 -12.91
N GLN A 43 -1.70 3.81 -12.85
CA GLN A 43 -0.52 4.65 -12.64
C GLN A 43 -0.86 5.82 -11.73
N LYS A 44 0.10 6.20 -10.89
CA LYS A 44 0.08 7.37 -10.02
C LYS A 44 1.07 8.42 -10.53
N LEU A 45 0.62 9.65 -10.64
CA LEU A 45 1.49 10.81 -10.89
C LEU A 45 1.51 11.68 -9.64
N ASP A 46 2.65 11.75 -8.97
CA ASP A 46 2.82 12.49 -7.71
C ASP A 46 3.55 13.82 -7.92
N PRO A 47 2.95 14.94 -7.50
CA PRO A 47 3.48 16.27 -7.79
C PRO A 47 4.64 16.70 -6.89
N TYR A 48 5.06 15.90 -5.91
CA TYR A 48 6.18 16.27 -5.05
C TYR A 48 7.55 16.12 -5.75
N LEU A 49 8.54 16.89 -5.26
CA LEU A 49 9.91 16.93 -5.80
C LEU A 49 10.81 15.77 -5.36
N ASN A 50 10.38 14.96 -4.41
CA ASN A 50 11.13 13.76 -4.05
C ASN A 50 11.21 12.80 -5.24
N VAL A 51 12.38 12.20 -5.45
CA VAL A 51 12.56 11.21 -6.53
C VAL A 51 11.70 9.98 -6.27
N ASP A 52 11.66 9.55 -5.01
CA ASP A 52 10.81 8.49 -4.49
C ASP A 52 10.43 8.78 -3.03
N PRO A 53 9.46 8.06 -2.43
CA PRO A 53 9.08 8.26 -1.04
C PRO A 53 10.02 7.59 -0.02
N GLY A 54 11.09 6.91 -0.46
CA GLY A 54 11.96 6.11 0.41
C GLY A 54 12.62 6.87 1.56
N THR A 55 12.85 8.17 1.37
CA THR A 55 13.43 9.07 2.40
C THR A 55 12.39 9.91 3.14
N MET A 56 11.11 9.77 2.81
CA MET A 56 10.05 10.56 3.42
C MET A 56 9.70 10.08 4.82
N ASN A 57 9.22 11.01 5.65
CA ASN A 57 8.74 10.67 6.98
C ASN A 57 7.37 9.99 6.91
N PRO A 58 7.19 8.78 7.45
CA PRO A 58 5.90 8.09 7.46
C PRO A 58 4.75 8.88 8.12
N PHE A 59 5.04 9.79 9.05
CA PHE A 59 4.02 10.67 9.64
C PHE A 59 3.46 11.72 8.66
N GLN A 60 4.16 11.98 7.56
CA GLN A 60 3.71 12.95 6.56
C GLN A 60 3.10 12.28 5.32
N HIS A 61 3.62 11.11 4.95
CA HIS A 61 3.30 10.46 3.69
C HIS A 61 2.63 9.09 3.83
N GLY A 62 2.55 8.54 5.04
CA GLY A 62 2.11 7.16 5.24
C GLY A 62 3.23 6.15 4.92
N GLU A 63 2.85 4.91 4.64
CA GLU A 63 3.81 3.86 4.33
C GLU A 63 4.50 4.05 2.97
N VAL A 64 5.72 3.53 2.85
CA VAL A 64 6.39 3.35 1.56
C VAL A 64 6.05 1.96 1.04
N PHE A 65 5.38 1.88 -0.10
CA PHE A 65 5.04 0.63 -0.75
C PHE A 65 6.16 0.20 -1.70
N VAL A 66 6.62 -1.05 -1.59
CA VAL A 66 7.70 -1.57 -2.44
C VAL A 66 7.13 -2.58 -3.44
N THR A 67 7.48 -2.41 -4.71
CA THR A 67 7.09 -3.30 -5.81
C THR A 67 8.05 -4.48 -5.96
N ASP A 68 7.69 -5.48 -6.78
CA ASP A 68 8.53 -6.66 -7.01
C ASP A 68 9.92 -6.31 -7.61
N ASP A 69 9.98 -5.28 -8.45
CA ASP A 69 11.22 -4.76 -9.06
C ASP A 69 12.03 -3.83 -8.14
N GLY A 70 11.61 -3.67 -6.88
CA GLY A 70 12.35 -2.94 -5.86
C GLY A 70 12.13 -1.43 -5.85
N ALA A 71 11.18 -0.91 -6.59
CA ALA A 71 10.86 0.50 -6.52
C ALA A 71 10.13 0.85 -5.20
N GLU A 72 10.60 1.90 -4.53
CA GLU A 72 9.90 2.55 -3.43
C GLU A 72 8.85 3.48 -4.00
N THR A 73 7.58 3.27 -3.66
CA THR A 73 6.44 3.95 -4.29
C THR A 73 5.46 4.48 -3.25
N ASP A 74 4.55 5.34 -3.70
CA ASP A 74 3.44 5.85 -2.90
C ASP A 74 2.49 4.73 -2.45
N LEU A 75 1.85 4.91 -1.30
CA LEU A 75 0.93 3.94 -0.68
C LEU A 75 -0.28 3.60 -1.57
N ASP A 76 -0.68 4.50 -2.47
CA ASP A 76 -1.80 4.27 -3.38
C ASP A 76 -1.52 3.09 -4.35
N ILE A 77 -0.25 2.81 -4.67
CA ILE A 77 0.12 1.62 -5.45
C ILE A 77 -0.34 0.35 -4.74
N GLY A 78 -0.28 0.31 -3.42
CA GLY A 78 -0.84 -0.78 -2.62
C GLY A 78 -2.35 -0.92 -2.79
N HIS A 79 -3.10 0.19 -2.80
CA HIS A 79 -4.53 0.15 -3.10
C HIS A 79 -4.80 -0.40 -4.50
N TYR A 80 -4.05 0.05 -5.50
CA TYR A 80 -4.21 -0.43 -6.87
C TYR A 80 -3.98 -1.94 -6.96
N GLU A 81 -2.87 -2.44 -6.40
CA GLU A 81 -2.57 -3.87 -6.39
C GLU A 81 -3.64 -4.69 -5.66
N ARG A 82 -4.15 -4.20 -4.52
CA ARG A 82 -5.20 -4.88 -3.74
C ARG A 82 -6.53 -5.00 -4.49
N PHE A 83 -6.94 -3.94 -5.21
CA PHE A 83 -8.22 -3.94 -5.92
C PHE A 83 -8.14 -4.63 -7.29
N LEU A 84 -7.04 -4.48 -8.00
CA LEU A 84 -6.85 -5.12 -9.31
C LEU A 84 -6.44 -6.59 -9.19
N ASP A 85 -5.97 -7.04 -8.02
CA ASP A 85 -5.30 -8.34 -7.80
C ASP A 85 -4.15 -8.58 -8.79
N ARG A 86 -3.37 -7.55 -9.05
CA ARG A 86 -2.25 -7.55 -9.99
C ARG A 86 -1.04 -6.85 -9.36
N ASN A 87 0.16 -7.43 -9.52
CA ASN A 87 1.39 -6.76 -9.14
C ASN A 87 1.72 -5.67 -10.17
N LEU A 88 2.10 -4.50 -9.69
CA LEU A 88 2.55 -3.37 -10.49
C LEU A 88 4.09 -3.25 -10.39
N HIS A 89 4.67 -2.49 -11.33
CA HIS A 89 6.10 -2.19 -11.36
C HIS A 89 6.34 -0.72 -10.97
N GLY A 90 7.59 -0.35 -10.72
CA GLY A 90 7.96 1.02 -10.38
C GLY A 90 7.50 2.08 -11.40
N SER A 91 7.33 1.68 -12.67
CA SER A 91 6.75 2.54 -13.72
C SER A 91 5.32 2.99 -13.43
N ALA A 92 4.62 2.32 -12.50
CA ALA A 92 3.28 2.72 -12.07
C ALA A 92 3.29 3.95 -11.15
N ASN A 93 4.44 4.35 -10.60
CA ASN A 93 4.56 5.57 -9.80
C ASN A 93 5.56 6.54 -10.43
N VAL A 94 5.09 7.72 -10.77
CA VAL A 94 5.89 8.78 -11.42
C VAL A 94 5.83 10.04 -10.56
N THR A 95 7.00 10.51 -10.11
CA THR A 95 7.10 11.74 -9.32
C THR A 95 7.64 12.90 -10.15
N THR A 96 7.34 14.12 -9.74
CA THR A 96 7.95 15.33 -10.32
C THR A 96 9.48 15.23 -10.26
N GLY A 97 10.04 14.77 -9.13
CA GLY A 97 11.49 14.61 -8.97
C GLY A 97 12.11 13.69 -10.01
N GLN A 98 11.50 12.53 -10.30
CA GLN A 98 11.96 11.62 -11.35
C GLN A 98 11.94 12.27 -12.72
N VAL A 99 10.86 12.97 -13.06
CA VAL A 99 10.68 13.63 -14.37
C VAL A 99 11.73 14.72 -14.57
N TYR A 100 11.88 15.62 -13.60
CA TYR A 100 12.82 16.74 -13.69
C TYR A 100 14.27 16.25 -13.68
N SER A 101 14.63 15.30 -12.81
CA SER A 101 15.97 14.71 -12.77
C SER A 101 16.37 14.11 -14.12
N ARG A 102 15.45 13.39 -14.78
CA ARG A 102 15.69 12.80 -16.09
C ARG A 102 15.90 13.86 -17.18
N VAL A 103 15.04 14.87 -17.24
CA VAL A 103 15.15 15.94 -18.24
C VAL A 103 16.42 16.77 -18.02
N ILE A 104 16.75 17.13 -16.78
CA ILE A 104 17.98 17.85 -16.44
C ILE A 104 19.21 17.00 -16.79
N SER A 105 19.20 15.71 -16.47
CA SER A 105 20.32 14.81 -16.82
C SER A 105 20.52 14.70 -18.33
N ARG A 106 19.45 14.66 -19.13
CA ARG A 106 19.51 14.65 -20.60
C ARG A 106 20.05 15.98 -21.14
N GLU A 107 19.62 17.10 -20.57
CA GLU A 107 20.15 18.44 -20.91
C GLU A 107 21.66 18.48 -20.66
N ARG A 108 22.13 18.06 -19.49
CA ARG A 108 23.57 18.06 -19.13
C ARG A 108 24.41 17.16 -20.04
N ARG A 109 23.83 16.12 -20.64
CA ARG A 109 24.51 15.28 -21.65
C ARG A 109 24.41 15.83 -23.08
N GLY A 110 23.77 16.98 -23.30
CA GLY A 110 23.62 17.61 -24.61
C GLY A 110 22.60 16.93 -25.53
N GLU A 111 21.68 16.11 -25.00
CA GLU A 111 20.71 15.36 -25.81
C GLU A 111 19.68 16.24 -26.52
N TYR A 112 19.52 17.49 -26.08
CA TYR A 112 18.63 18.48 -26.71
C TYR A 112 19.33 19.39 -27.74
N LEU A 113 20.58 19.09 -28.12
CA LEU A 113 21.31 19.71 -29.24
C LEU A 113 21.33 21.25 -29.17
N GLY A 114 21.34 21.85 -27.99
CA GLY A 114 21.38 23.31 -27.75
C GLY A 114 20.02 23.99 -27.74
N GLU A 115 18.91 23.27 -27.78
CA GLU A 115 17.58 23.84 -27.60
C GLU A 115 17.40 24.41 -26.18
N THR A 116 16.57 25.44 -26.04
CA THR A 116 16.13 25.92 -24.73
C THR A 116 15.16 24.92 -24.10
N VAL A 117 15.58 24.24 -23.04
CA VAL A 117 14.76 23.24 -22.35
C VAL A 117 13.73 23.92 -21.43
N GLN A 118 12.45 23.64 -21.62
CA GLN A 118 11.31 24.28 -20.92
C GLN A 118 10.35 23.24 -20.38
N VAL A 119 9.41 23.65 -19.51
CA VAL A 119 8.36 22.75 -18.99
C VAL A 119 7.52 22.20 -20.15
N ILE A 120 7.12 23.07 -21.08
CA ILE A 120 6.51 22.67 -22.36
C ILE A 120 7.54 22.97 -23.46
N PRO A 121 7.96 21.97 -24.27
CA PRO A 121 7.43 20.60 -24.34
C PRO A 121 8.22 19.56 -23.54
N HIS A 122 9.37 19.86 -22.95
CA HIS A 122 10.34 18.84 -22.51
C HIS A 122 9.86 18.04 -21.30
N ILE A 123 9.39 18.73 -20.23
CA ILE A 123 8.83 18.06 -19.05
C ILE A 123 7.51 17.36 -19.41
N THR A 124 6.62 18.02 -20.15
CA THR A 124 5.36 17.41 -20.57
C THR A 124 5.57 16.19 -21.49
N ASN A 125 6.57 16.20 -22.36
CA ASN A 125 6.91 15.05 -23.19
C ASN A 125 7.39 13.86 -22.36
N GLU A 126 8.28 14.08 -21.39
CA GLU A 126 8.73 13.03 -20.47
C GLU A 126 7.56 12.42 -19.70
N ILE A 127 6.62 13.25 -19.19
CA ILE A 127 5.42 12.76 -18.51
C ILE A 127 4.57 11.92 -19.48
N LYS A 128 4.32 12.40 -20.70
CA LYS A 128 3.53 11.67 -21.71
C LYS A 128 4.18 10.34 -22.11
N GLU A 129 5.53 10.29 -22.22
CA GLU A 129 6.27 9.05 -22.49
C GLU A 129 5.98 8.02 -21.39
N ARG A 130 6.04 8.42 -20.12
CA ARG A 130 5.75 7.54 -18.97
C ARG A 130 4.31 7.07 -18.93
N ILE A 131 3.34 7.93 -19.27
CA ILE A 131 1.92 7.54 -19.35
C ILE A 131 1.73 6.52 -20.48
N ARG A 132 2.30 6.77 -21.66
CA ARG A 132 2.18 5.87 -22.81
C ARG A 132 2.88 4.54 -22.59
N ALA A 133 3.96 4.51 -21.82
CA ALA A 133 4.66 3.28 -21.49
C ALA A 133 3.79 2.26 -20.72
N MET A 134 2.72 2.71 -20.07
CA MET A 134 1.75 1.84 -19.42
C MET A 134 0.79 1.16 -20.41
N ALA A 135 0.70 1.64 -21.65
CA ALA A 135 -0.22 1.14 -22.67
C ALA A 135 0.37 -0.08 -23.40
N ALA A 136 0.43 -1.21 -22.72
CA ALA A 136 0.87 -2.48 -23.31
C ALA A 136 -0.24 -3.12 -24.19
N PRO A 137 0.10 -3.99 -25.15
CA PRO A 137 -0.87 -4.60 -26.07
C PRO A 137 -1.96 -5.45 -25.38
N ASP A 138 -1.69 -5.93 -24.17
CA ASP A 138 -2.61 -6.69 -23.34
C ASP A 138 -3.46 -5.81 -22.39
N ILE A 139 -3.36 -4.49 -22.49
CA ILE A 139 -4.09 -3.52 -21.65
C ILE A 139 -5.15 -2.79 -22.48
N ASP A 140 -6.39 -2.83 -22.04
CA ASP A 140 -7.49 -2.10 -22.66
C ASP A 140 -7.61 -0.67 -22.11
N VAL A 141 -7.39 -0.49 -20.82
CA VAL A 141 -7.49 0.80 -20.13
C VAL A 141 -6.31 1.01 -19.17
N VAL A 142 -5.66 2.17 -19.29
CA VAL A 142 -4.75 2.71 -18.28
C VAL A 142 -5.51 3.74 -17.45
N ILE A 143 -5.66 3.51 -16.15
CA ILE A 143 -6.19 4.50 -15.21
C ILE A 143 -5.02 5.24 -14.60
N THR A 144 -4.90 6.54 -14.90
CA THR A 144 -3.84 7.40 -14.37
C THR A 144 -4.41 8.37 -13.35
N GLU A 145 -4.05 8.20 -12.09
CA GLU A 145 -4.41 9.14 -11.03
C GLU A 145 -3.40 10.28 -10.98
N ILE A 146 -3.90 11.51 -11.04
CA ILE A 146 -3.09 12.72 -10.87
C ILE A 146 -3.19 13.17 -9.42
N GLY A 147 -2.05 13.14 -8.72
CA GLY A 147 -1.89 13.59 -7.35
C GLY A 147 -2.10 15.10 -7.20
N GLY A 148 -2.29 15.54 -5.96
CA GLY A 148 -2.60 16.92 -5.63
C GLY A 148 -4.06 17.30 -5.91
N THR A 149 -4.33 18.59 -5.86
CA THR A 149 -5.65 19.19 -6.07
C THR A 149 -5.62 20.07 -7.31
N VAL A 150 -6.68 20.06 -8.11
CA VAL A 150 -6.79 20.95 -9.27
C VAL A 150 -6.74 22.40 -8.80
N GLY A 151 -5.75 23.14 -9.34
CA GLY A 151 -5.41 24.50 -8.92
C GLY A 151 -4.03 24.60 -8.25
N ASP A 152 -3.49 23.48 -7.74
CA ASP A 152 -2.13 23.45 -7.18
C ASP A 152 -1.09 23.61 -8.30
N ILE A 153 -0.08 24.44 -8.05
CA ILE A 153 1.00 24.73 -9.00
C ILE A 153 1.75 23.45 -9.38
N GLU A 154 2.00 22.61 -8.40
CA GLU A 154 2.77 21.37 -8.53
C GLU A 154 2.14 20.37 -9.49
N SER A 155 0.81 20.34 -9.58
CA SER A 155 0.07 19.41 -10.44
C SER A 155 -0.05 19.87 -11.89
N GLN A 156 0.23 21.15 -12.19
CA GLN A 156 -0.02 21.74 -13.52
C GLN A 156 0.71 21.01 -14.66
N PRO A 157 2.00 20.63 -14.56
CA PRO A 157 2.68 19.92 -15.65
C PRO A 157 2.02 18.57 -15.98
N PHE A 158 1.51 17.86 -14.96
CA PHE A 158 0.80 16.59 -15.16
C PHE A 158 -0.56 16.80 -15.83
N LEU A 159 -1.32 17.80 -15.41
CA LEU A 159 -2.59 18.15 -16.03
C LEU A 159 -2.40 18.59 -17.48
N GLU A 160 -1.38 19.39 -17.76
CA GLU A 160 -1.05 19.79 -19.13
C GLU A 160 -0.66 18.60 -20.01
N ALA A 161 0.16 17.66 -19.48
CA ALA A 161 0.51 16.44 -20.19
C ALA A 161 -0.72 15.56 -20.48
N ALA A 162 -1.63 15.41 -19.52
CA ALA A 162 -2.89 14.68 -19.71
C ALA A 162 -3.76 15.33 -20.79
N ARG A 163 -3.85 16.68 -20.79
CA ARG A 163 -4.55 17.43 -21.84
C ARG A 163 -3.96 17.18 -23.24
N GLN A 164 -2.63 17.18 -23.34
CA GLN A 164 -1.92 16.92 -24.61
C GLN A 164 -2.13 15.49 -25.10
N ILE A 165 -2.13 14.48 -24.22
CA ILE A 165 -2.39 13.08 -24.58
C ILE A 165 -3.74 12.96 -25.31
N ARG A 166 -4.80 13.65 -24.84
CA ARG A 166 -6.11 13.62 -25.51
C ARG A 166 -6.02 14.07 -26.97
N GLN A 167 -5.17 15.03 -27.26
CA GLN A 167 -4.95 15.50 -28.64
C GLN A 167 -4.18 14.47 -29.48
N GLU A 168 -3.20 13.80 -28.88
CA GLU A 168 -2.33 12.85 -29.59
C GLU A 168 -3.00 11.50 -29.86
N VAL A 169 -3.75 10.95 -28.89
CA VAL A 169 -4.38 9.62 -29.04
C VAL A 169 -5.82 9.70 -29.56
N GLY A 170 -6.38 10.90 -29.65
CA GLY A 170 -7.78 11.14 -30.05
C GLY A 170 -8.76 11.19 -28.88
N ARG A 171 -9.80 12.03 -29.04
CA ARG A 171 -10.77 12.32 -27.97
C ARG A 171 -11.55 11.10 -27.49
N ASP A 172 -11.83 10.16 -28.37
CA ASP A 172 -12.58 8.93 -28.05
C ASP A 172 -11.75 7.88 -27.30
N ASN A 173 -10.47 8.15 -27.12
CA ASN A 173 -9.54 7.27 -26.41
C ASN A 173 -9.15 7.80 -25.02
N VAL A 174 -9.75 8.93 -24.59
CA VAL A 174 -9.47 9.57 -23.30
C VAL A 174 -10.76 9.85 -22.54
N PHE A 175 -10.73 9.59 -21.25
CA PHE A 175 -11.79 9.86 -20.30
C PHE A 175 -11.23 10.63 -19.10
N TYR A 176 -11.88 11.72 -18.70
CA TYR A 176 -11.53 12.49 -17.51
C TYR A 176 -12.58 12.29 -16.41
N LEU A 177 -12.18 11.67 -15.32
CA LEU A 177 -12.97 11.51 -14.11
C LEU A 177 -12.52 12.54 -13.07
N HIS A 178 -13.42 13.40 -12.62
CA HIS A 178 -13.12 14.39 -11.59
C HIS A 178 -13.81 14.03 -10.28
N ILE A 179 -13.03 13.94 -9.19
CA ILE A 179 -13.53 13.64 -7.85
C ILE A 179 -13.60 14.93 -7.05
N SER A 180 -14.75 15.22 -6.47
CA SER A 180 -15.01 16.45 -5.75
C SER A 180 -15.80 16.21 -4.47
N LEU A 181 -15.73 17.14 -3.54
CA LEU A 181 -16.46 17.12 -2.27
C LEU A 181 -17.73 17.94 -2.37
N VAL A 182 -18.84 17.39 -1.88
CA VAL A 182 -20.08 18.09 -1.63
C VAL A 182 -20.30 18.15 -0.11
N PRO A 183 -19.77 19.18 0.56
CA PRO A 183 -19.83 19.26 2.01
C PRO A 183 -21.23 19.63 2.49
N TYR A 184 -21.62 19.06 3.64
CA TYR A 184 -22.78 19.49 4.39
C TYR A 184 -22.39 20.59 5.37
N ILE A 185 -23.13 21.70 5.35
CA ILE A 185 -22.94 22.81 6.28
C ILE A 185 -24.01 22.75 7.35
N GLY A 186 -23.65 22.28 8.55
CA GLY A 186 -24.57 22.07 9.69
C GLY A 186 -25.48 23.27 9.99
N PRO A 187 -24.94 24.50 10.17
CA PRO A 187 -25.76 25.67 10.47
C PRO A 187 -26.82 26.02 9.42
N SER A 188 -26.58 25.72 8.14
CA SER A 188 -27.54 25.96 7.06
C SER A 188 -28.39 24.75 6.71
N GLY A 189 -28.07 23.58 7.23
CA GLY A 189 -28.80 22.34 6.94
C GLY A 189 -28.74 21.87 5.50
N GLU A 190 -27.68 22.24 4.75
CA GLU A 190 -27.64 22.05 3.30
C GLU A 190 -26.31 21.46 2.81
N LEU A 191 -26.39 20.63 1.75
CA LEU A 191 -25.27 20.24 0.92
C LEU A 191 -24.88 21.40 -0.03
N LYS A 192 -23.60 21.74 -0.09
CA LYS A 192 -23.08 22.85 -0.89
C LYS A 192 -22.38 22.38 -2.16
N THR A 193 -22.88 22.85 -3.31
CA THR A 193 -22.38 22.50 -4.64
C THR A 193 -21.30 23.46 -5.16
N LYS A 194 -21.11 24.61 -4.54
CA LYS A 194 -20.13 25.62 -4.98
C LYS A 194 -18.69 25.10 -5.02
N PRO A 195 -18.19 24.34 -4.03
CA PRO A 195 -16.83 23.79 -4.11
C PRO A 195 -16.60 22.94 -5.36
N THR A 196 -17.54 22.05 -5.71
CA THR A 196 -17.50 21.26 -6.94
C THR A 196 -17.51 22.12 -8.20
N GLN A 197 -18.40 23.12 -8.26
CA GLN A 197 -18.48 24.04 -9.41
C GLN A 197 -17.16 24.78 -9.63
N HIS A 198 -16.53 25.30 -8.55
CA HIS A 198 -15.24 26.01 -8.64
C HIS A 198 -14.11 25.07 -9.06
N SER A 199 -14.09 23.85 -8.54
CA SER A 199 -13.07 22.86 -8.88
C SER A 199 -13.16 22.45 -10.36
N VAL A 200 -14.36 22.20 -10.87
CA VAL A 200 -14.58 21.91 -12.31
C VAL A 200 -14.24 23.14 -13.17
N ALA A 201 -14.58 24.37 -12.74
CA ALA A 201 -14.20 25.58 -13.45
C ALA A 201 -12.68 25.75 -13.54
N ALA A 202 -11.94 25.47 -12.45
CA ALA A 202 -10.49 25.47 -12.45
C ALA A 202 -9.90 24.42 -13.41
N LEU A 203 -10.46 23.21 -13.45
CA LEU A 203 -10.04 22.15 -14.37
C LEU A 203 -10.29 22.57 -15.84
N ARG A 204 -11.43 23.18 -16.11
CA ARG A 204 -11.76 23.69 -17.45
C ARG A 204 -10.86 24.84 -17.90
N SER A 205 -10.38 25.67 -16.98
CA SER A 205 -9.44 26.76 -17.31
C SER A 205 -8.10 26.24 -17.82
N ILE A 206 -7.74 25.00 -17.48
CA ILE A 206 -6.56 24.28 -18.00
C ILE A 206 -6.84 23.61 -19.35
N GLY A 207 -8.11 23.63 -19.83
CA GLY A 207 -8.52 22.99 -21.07
C GLY A 207 -8.98 21.54 -20.93
N ILE A 208 -9.29 21.08 -19.72
CA ILE A 208 -9.83 19.76 -19.42
C ILE A 208 -11.29 19.89 -19.00
N ALA A 209 -12.22 19.38 -19.82
CA ALA A 209 -13.60 19.18 -19.42
C ALA A 209 -13.78 17.74 -18.90
N PRO A 210 -14.28 17.53 -17.67
CA PRO A 210 -14.51 16.20 -17.15
C PRO A 210 -15.63 15.50 -17.90
N ASP A 211 -15.44 14.20 -18.21
CA ASP A 211 -16.49 13.35 -18.80
C ASP A 211 -17.46 12.85 -17.71
N ALA A 212 -16.98 12.72 -16.47
CA ALA A 212 -17.81 12.39 -15.30
C ALA A 212 -17.28 13.06 -14.02
N VAL A 213 -18.19 13.25 -13.06
CA VAL A 213 -17.86 13.80 -11.73
C VAL A 213 -18.33 12.84 -10.63
N VAL A 214 -17.42 12.42 -9.77
CA VAL A 214 -17.73 11.66 -8.57
C VAL A 214 -17.83 12.62 -7.38
N LEU A 215 -18.97 12.59 -6.72
CA LEU A 215 -19.30 13.46 -5.61
C LEU A 215 -19.11 12.71 -4.28
N ARG A 216 -18.10 13.06 -3.54
CA ARG A 216 -17.87 12.56 -2.17
C ARG A 216 -18.75 13.33 -1.19
N SER A 217 -19.43 12.59 -0.31
CA SER A 217 -20.25 13.16 0.75
C SER A 217 -20.37 12.16 1.92
N ASP A 218 -20.57 12.67 3.12
CA ASP A 218 -20.86 11.90 4.33
C ASP A 218 -22.31 11.39 4.38
N ARG A 219 -23.16 11.82 3.44
CA ARG A 219 -24.59 11.51 3.40
C ARG A 219 -25.13 11.43 1.97
N PRO A 220 -26.32 10.83 1.77
CA PRO A 220 -26.95 10.73 0.45
C PRO A 220 -27.09 12.08 -0.25
N ILE A 221 -26.83 12.11 -1.55
CA ILE A 221 -26.92 13.30 -2.39
C ILE A 221 -28.25 13.26 -3.15
N PRO A 222 -29.17 14.21 -2.90
CA PRO A 222 -30.45 14.25 -3.58
C PRO A 222 -30.31 14.51 -5.10
N ASP A 223 -31.24 13.99 -5.90
CA ASP A 223 -31.26 14.18 -7.36
C ASP A 223 -31.26 15.64 -7.80
N GLY A 224 -31.89 16.52 -7.03
CA GLY A 224 -31.86 17.96 -7.26
C GLY A 224 -30.44 18.55 -7.25
N ILE A 225 -29.57 18.04 -6.35
CA ILE A 225 -28.17 18.41 -6.27
C ILE A 225 -27.40 17.85 -7.46
N LYS A 226 -27.64 16.59 -7.85
CA LYS A 226 -27.01 15.99 -9.05
C LYS A 226 -27.37 16.77 -10.32
N ARG A 227 -28.66 17.10 -10.53
CA ARG A 227 -29.11 17.93 -11.66
C ARG A 227 -28.45 19.31 -11.67
N LYS A 228 -28.33 19.95 -10.51
CA LYS A 228 -27.68 21.26 -10.40
C LYS A 228 -26.19 21.18 -10.78
N ILE A 229 -25.49 20.15 -10.31
CA ILE A 229 -24.06 19.94 -10.65
C ILE A 229 -23.91 19.60 -12.14
N SER A 230 -24.74 18.72 -12.68
CA SER A 230 -24.78 18.41 -14.12
C SER A 230 -24.87 19.68 -14.96
N LEU A 231 -25.85 20.54 -14.68
CA LEU A 231 -26.05 21.79 -15.40
C LEU A 231 -24.85 22.76 -15.24
N MET A 232 -24.36 22.95 -14.00
CA MET A 232 -23.33 23.94 -13.72
C MET A 232 -21.94 23.49 -14.14
N CYS A 233 -21.70 22.19 -14.20
CA CYS A 233 -20.42 21.60 -14.58
C CYS A 233 -20.40 21.11 -16.03
N ASP A 234 -21.53 21.20 -16.76
CA ASP A 234 -21.66 20.74 -18.14
C ASP A 234 -21.22 19.28 -18.31
N VAL A 235 -21.80 18.43 -17.47
CA VAL A 235 -21.57 16.98 -17.42
C VAL A 235 -22.92 16.29 -17.51
N ASP A 236 -23.02 15.20 -18.28
CA ASP A 236 -24.24 14.42 -18.39
C ASP A 236 -24.77 14.03 -17.00
N LEU A 237 -26.08 14.07 -16.80
CA LEU A 237 -26.68 13.75 -15.49
C LEU A 237 -26.32 12.32 -15.01
N GLU A 238 -26.27 11.37 -15.93
CA GLU A 238 -25.86 9.98 -15.66
C GLU A 238 -24.37 9.84 -15.31
N ALA A 239 -23.56 10.85 -15.61
CA ALA A 239 -22.14 10.91 -15.26
C ALA A 239 -21.86 11.70 -13.97
N VAL A 240 -22.90 12.16 -13.28
CA VAL A 240 -22.82 12.75 -11.93
C VAL A 240 -23.09 11.65 -10.90
N VAL A 241 -22.04 11.07 -10.38
CA VAL A 241 -22.03 9.86 -9.54
C VAL A 241 -21.89 10.22 -8.07
N ALA A 242 -22.76 9.74 -7.22
CA ALA A 242 -22.64 9.90 -5.77
C ALA A 242 -21.76 8.77 -5.19
N ALA A 243 -20.74 9.14 -4.42
CA ALA A 243 -19.90 8.21 -3.67
C ALA A 243 -19.96 8.57 -2.19
N VAL A 244 -21.02 8.12 -1.54
CA VAL A 244 -21.24 8.29 -0.10
C VAL A 244 -20.30 7.38 0.69
N ASP A 245 -19.97 7.78 1.92
CA ASP A 245 -19.15 6.95 2.80
C ASP A 245 -19.82 5.58 3.03
N ALA A 246 -19.06 4.53 2.78
CA ALA A 246 -19.51 3.15 2.86
C ALA A 246 -18.97 2.47 4.14
N PRO A 247 -19.68 1.44 4.67
CA PRO A 247 -19.22 0.70 5.86
C PRO A 247 -17.86 0.03 5.69
N SER A 248 -17.51 -0.33 4.45
CA SER A 248 -16.21 -0.90 4.08
C SER A 248 -15.73 -0.31 2.76
N ILE A 249 -14.40 -0.15 2.62
CA ILE A 249 -13.79 0.27 1.36
C ILE A 249 -14.08 -0.74 0.24
N TYR A 250 -14.31 -2.00 0.57
CA TYR A 250 -14.64 -3.06 -0.38
C TYR A 250 -16.07 -2.97 -0.94
N ASP A 251 -16.93 -2.13 -0.35
CA ASP A 251 -18.27 -1.83 -0.90
C ASP A 251 -18.22 -0.84 -2.07
N ILE A 252 -17.17 -0.02 -2.16
CA ILE A 252 -17.08 1.08 -3.13
C ILE A 252 -17.29 0.63 -4.59
N PRO A 253 -16.73 -0.51 -5.06
CA PRO A 253 -17.01 -0.98 -6.42
C PRO A 253 -18.51 -1.19 -6.69
N LYS A 254 -19.26 -1.69 -5.69
CA LYS A 254 -20.73 -1.85 -5.82
C LYS A 254 -21.48 -0.53 -5.75
N VAL A 255 -20.99 0.43 -4.97
CA VAL A 255 -21.54 1.79 -4.94
C VAL A 255 -21.41 2.45 -6.33
N LEU A 256 -20.22 2.38 -6.93
CA LEU A 256 -19.99 2.92 -8.27
C LEU A 256 -20.82 2.21 -9.36
N TYR A 257 -20.99 0.90 -9.22
CA TYR A 257 -21.85 0.10 -10.10
C TYR A 257 -23.32 0.51 -10.01
N ALA A 258 -23.84 0.67 -8.79
CA ALA A 258 -25.22 1.08 -8.57
C ALA A 258 -25.53 2.48 -9.13
N GLU A 259 -24.52 3.36 -9.16
CA GLU A 259 -24.59 4.69 -9.76
C GLU A 259 -24.36 4.68 -11.30
N GLY A 260 -24.01 3.53 -11.90
CA GLY A 260 -23.86 3.35 -13.35
C GLY A 260 -22.56 3.88 -13.94
N LEU A 261 -21.55 4.22 -13.13
CA LEU A 261 -20.29 4.80 -13.61
C LEU A 261 -19.57 3.90 -14.61
N ASP A 262 -19.52 2.61 -14.37
CA ASP A 262 -18.88 1.63 -15.24
C ASP A 262 -19.55 1.51 -16.61
N ALA A 263 -20.88 1.49 -16.64
CA ALA A 263 -21.65 1.45 -17.88
C ALA A 263 -21.41 2.73 -18.71
N TYR A 264 -21.35 3.88 -18.03
CA TYR A 264 -21.03 5.15 -18.69
C TYR A 264 -19.61 5.16 -19.27
N VAL A 265 -18.61 4.74 -18.51
CA VAL A 265 -17.20 4.65 -18.95
C VAL A 265 -17.06 3.71 -20.15
N VAL A 266 -17.65 2.49 -20.05
CA VAL A 266 -17.62 1.50 -21.14
C VAL A 266 -18.21 2.05 -22.42
N ARG A 267 -19.38 2.70 -22.36
CA ARG A 267 -20.04 3.30 -23.51
C ARG A 267 -19.22 4.46 -24.08
N ARG A 268 -18.74 5.36 -23.24
CA ARG A 268 -18.01 6.58 -23.65
C ARG A 268 -16.66 6.25 -24.31
N LEU A 269 -15.98 5.21 -23.85
CA LEU A 269 -14.70 4.76 -24.40
C LEU A 269 -14.84 3.69 -25.49
N GLY A 270 -16.06 3.21 -25.75
CA GLY A 270 -16.31 2.15 -26.74
C GLY A 270 -15.62 0.83 -26.38
N LEU A 271 -15.56 0.49 -25.09
CA LEU A 271 -14.88 -0.72 -24.60
C LEU A 271 -15.69 -1.98 -24.90
N LYS A 272 -15.00 -3.05 -25.30
CA LYS A 272 -15.60 -4.38 -25.37
C LYS A 272 -15.71 -4.93 -23.95
N SER A 273 -16.90 -5.25 -23.50
CA SER A 273 -17.13 -5.74 -22.14
C SER A 273 -18.33 -6.69 -22.10
N HIS A 274 -18.48 -7.38 -21.00
CA HIS A 274 -19.67 -8.17 -20.67
C HIS A 274 -20.35 -7.61 -19.42
N ASP A 275 -21.46 -8.20 -19.00
CA ASP A 275 -22.09 -7.87 -17.73
C ASP A 275 -21.17 -8.17 -16.56
N VAL A 276 -21.31 -7.39 -15.49
CA VAL A 276 -20.43 -7.50 -14.31
C VAL A 276 -20.52 -8.88 -13.70
N LYS A 277 -19.35 -9.51 -13.54
CA LYS A 277 -19.18 -10.78 -12.82
C LYS A 277 -18.39 -10.50 -11.55
N TRP A 278 -19.06 -10.51 -10.42
CA TRP A 278 -18.43 -10.18 -9.13
C TRP A 278 -17.52 -11.29 -8.62
N GLY A 279 -17.89 -12.59 -8.83
CA GLY A 279 -17.04 -13.72 -8.41
C GLY A 279 -16.63 -13.64 -6.94
N ASP A 280 -15.32 -13.74 -6.70
CA ASP A 280 -14.73 -13.73 -5.36
C ASP A 280 -15.02 -12.44 -4.57
N TRP A 281 -15.39 -11.35 -5.25
CA TRP A 281 -15.75 -10.09 -4.58
C TRP A 281 -17.08 -10.19 -3.84
N ASP A 282 -18.05 -10.93 -4.37
CA ASP A 282 -19.30 -11.20 -3.63
C ASP A 282 -19.06 -12.05 -2.39
N ASP A 283 -18.17 -13.03 -2.48
CA ASP A 283 -17.84 -13.89 -1.34
C ASP A 283 -17.06 -13.11 -0.28
N LEU A 284 -16.15 -12.24 -0.69
CA LEU A 284 -15.47 -11.28 0.19
C LEU A 284 -16.49 -10.42 0.97
N LEU A 285 -17.43 -9.80 0.27
CA LEU A 285 -18.42 -8.92 0.91
C LEU A 285 -19.35 -9.66 1.87
N LYS A 286 -19.72 -10.91 1.58
CA LYS A 286 -20.49 -11.73 2.53
C LYS A 286 -19.75 -11.89 3.85
N ILE A 287 -18.42 -12.12 3.81
CA ILE A 287 -17.59 -12.27 5.01
C ILE A 287 -17.40 -10.94 5.71
N VAL A 288 -17.14 -9.86 4.95
CA VAL A 288 -16.98 -8.51 5.51
C VAL A 288 -18.18 -8.10 6.34
N HIS A 289 -19.41 -8.39 5.85
CA HIS A 289 -20.64 -7.98 6.52
C HIS A 289 -21.18 -9.00 7.52
N ASN A 290 -20.85 -10.29 7.39
CA ASN A 290 -21.38 -11.36 8.23
C ASN A 290 -20.26 -12.31 8.71
N PRO A 291 -19.26 -11.83 9.44
CA PRO A 291 -18.17 -12.64 9.95
C PRO A 291 -18.65 -13.60 11.04
N LYS A 292 -18.11 -14.83 11.07
CA LYS A 292 -18.42 -15.82 12.12
C LYS A 292 -17.63 -15.61 13.40
N HIS A 293 -16.43 -15.06 13.28
CA HIS A 293 -15.50 -14.85 14.39
C HIS A 293 -15.15 -13.37 14.55
N HIS A 294 -14.78 -12.98 15.77
CA HIS A 294 -14.27 -11.66 16.09
C HIS A 294 -12.93 -11.83 16.79
N ILE A 295 -11.87 -11.23 16.25
CA ILE A 295 -10.49 -11.34 16.73
C ILE A 295 -9.92 -9.96 16.92
N THR A 296 -9.38 -9.71 18.12
CA THR A 296 -8.64 -8.49 18.44
C THR A 296 -7.15 -8.72 18.25
N VAL A 297 -6.54 -7.99 17.32
CA VAL A 297 -5.10 -8.03 17.08
C VAL A 297 -4.45 -6.75 17.56
N ALA A 298 -3.49 -6.85 18.47
CA ALA A 298 -2.64 -5.71 18.84
C ALA A 298 -1.60 -5.46 17.74
N LEU A 299 -1.62 -4.24 17.18
CA LEU A 299 -0.55 -3.75 16.32
C LEU A 299 0.37 -2.89 17.18
N VAL A 300 1.55 -3.44 17.52
CA VAL A 300 2.51 -2.80 18.42
C VAL A 300 3.53 -2.02 17.61
N GLY A 301 3.26 -0.75 17.43
CA GLY A 301 4.03 0.14 16.55
C GLY A 301 4.45 1.45 17.20
N LYS A 302 5.24 2.23 16.48
CA LYS A 302 5.67 3.58 16.89
C LYS A 302 5.00 4.71 16.12
N TYR A 303 4.27 4.38 15.03
CA TYR A 303 3.55 5.34 14.18
C TYR A 303 2.04 5.21 14.33
N ILE A 304 1.55 4.89 15.53
CA ILE A 304 0.15 4.55 15.78
C ILE A 304 -0.81 5.73 15.62
N ASP A 305 -0.30 6.96 15.69
CA ASP A 305 -1.11 8.17 15.52
C ASP A 305 -1.47 8.45 14.06
N LEU A 306 -0.81 7.76 13.11
CA LEU A 306 -1.12 7.82 11.69
C LEU A 306 -1.35 6.41 11.13
N PRO A 307 -2.60 5.96 11.00
CA PRO A 307 -2.93 4.64 10.48
C PRO A 307 -2.33 4.32 9.12
N ASP A 308 -2.18 5.31 8.25
CA ASP A 308 -1.61 5.16 6.91
C ASP A 308 -0.12 4.72 6.92
N ALA A 309 0.60 4.92 8.04
CA ALA A 309 1.96 4.40 8.20
C ALA A 309 2.03 2.86 8.27
N TYR A 310 0.90 2.21 8.55
CA TYR A 310 0.75 0.75 8.62
C TYR A 310 -0.41 0.24 7.77
N LEU A 311 -0.73 0.93 6.68
CA LEU A 311 -1.90 0.64 5.85
C LEU A 311 -1.87 -0.80 5.32
N SER A 312 -0.78 -1.23 4.70
CA SER A 312 -0.66 -2.60 4.16
C SER A 312 -0.69 -3.66 5.25
N VAL A 313 -0.11 -3.40 6.43
CA VAL A 313 -0.18 -4.32 7.59
C VAL A 313 -1.64 -4.45 8.05
N SER A 314 -2.34 -3.34 8.20
CA SER A 314 -3.75 -3.30 8.62
C SER A 314 -4.64 -4.06 7.64
N GLU A 315 -4.47 -3.82 6.35
CA GLU A 315 -5.23 -4.50 5.29
C GLU A 315 -4.88 -5.99 5.20
N ALA A 316 -3.60 -6.38 5.40
CA ALA A 316 -3.20 -7.77 5.41
C ALA A 316 -3.77 -8.54 6.61
N LEU A 317 -3.83 -7.92 7.80
CA LEU A 317 -4.47 -8.50 8.98
C LEU A 317 -5.98 -8.69 8.75
N ARG A 318 -6.67 -7.71 8.17
CA ARG A 318 -8.08 -7.82 7.79
C ARG A 318 -8.30 -8.92 6.76
N ALA A 319 -7.45 -8.98 5.73
CA ALA A 319 -7.51 -10.01 4.70
C ALA A 319 -7.30 -11.42 5.28
N GLY A 320 -6.34 -11.60 6.20
CA GLY A 320 -6.18 -12.84 6.96
C GLY A 320 -7.44 -13.21 7.76
N GLY A 321 -8.15 -12.19 8.28
CA GLY A 321 -9.48 -12.34 8.88
C GLY A 321 -10.50 -12.87 7.87
N PHE A 322 -10.57 -12.30 6.69
CA PHE A 322 -11.52 -12.72 5.65
C PHE A 322 -11.33 -14.20 5.27
N ALA A 323 -10.08 -14.66 5.10
CA ALA A 323 -9.79 -16.07 4.83
C ALA A 323 -10.28 -17.02 5.94
N ASN A 324 -10.36 -16.53 7.17
CA ASN A 324 -10.82 -17.27 8.36
C ASN A 324 -12.27 -16.97 8.75
N ASN A 325 -13.04 -16.28 7.90
CA ASN A 325 -14.40 -15.85 8.19
C ASN A 325 -14.49 -15.06 9.51
N ALA A 326 -13.51 -14.17 9.75
CA ALA A 326 -13.36 -13.39 10.97
C ALA A 326 -13.31 -11.88 10.67
N LYS A 327 -13.95 -11.10 11.54
CA LYS A 327 -13.70 -9.67 11.65
C LYS A 327 -12.48 -9.46 12.54
N VAL A 328 -11.49 -8.76 12.01
CA VAL A 328 -10.30 -8.35 12.77
C VAL A 328 -10.50 -6.93 13.26
N GLU A 329 -10.45 -6.76 14.57
CA GLU A 329 -10.40 -5.46 15.24
C GLU A 329 -8.94 -5.14 15.61
N LEU A 330 -8.43 -4.02 15.11
CA LEU A 330 -7.07 -3.59 15.38
C LEU A 330 -7.03 -2.76 16.66
N LYS A 331 -6.27 -3.25 17.65
CA LYS A 331 -5.90 -2.47 18.83
C LYS A 331 -4.52 -1.83 18.56
N TRP A 332 -4.52 -0.53 18.34
CA TRP A 332 -3.29 0.25 18.17
C TRP A 332 -2.59 0.41 19.50
N VAL A 333 -1.36 -0.06 19.62
CA VAL A 333 -0.57 -0.03 20.86
C VAL A 333 0.74 0.69 20.60
N ALA A 334 0.98 1.79 21.33
CA ALA A 334 2.28 2.43 21.32
C ALA A 334 3.31 1.45 21.88
N SER A 335 4.38 1.20 21.14
CA SER A 335 5.39 0.26 21.60
C SER A 335 5.98 0.65 22.96
N ASP A 336 6.14 1.95 23.23
CA ASP A 336 6.68 2.45 24.49
C ASP A 336 5.83 2.04 25.71
N ASP A 337 4.53 1.82 25.55
CA ASP A 337 3.63 1.33 26.62
C ASP A 337 3.97 -0.11 27.07
N CYS A 338 4.70 -0.85 26.25
CA CYS A 338 5.07 -2.23 26.54
C CYS A 338 6.51 -2.38 27.09
N ALA A 339 7.20 -1.28 27.41
CA ALA A 339 8.58 -1.31 27.89
C ALA A 339 8.76 -1.95 29.27
N THR A 340 7.69 -2.03 30.07
CA THR A 340 7.67 -2.72 31.35
C THR A 340 6.72 -3.92 31.33
N PRO A 341 6.93 -4.96 32.19
CA PRO A 341 6.02 -6.10 32.27
C PRO A 341 4.57 -5.72 32.59
N GLU A 342 4.38 -4.74 33.47
CA GLU A 342 3.05 -4.22 33.85
C GLU A 342 2.38 -3.52 32.66
N GLY A 343 3.13 -2.68 31.94
CA GLY A 343 2.66 -1.98 30.74
C GLY A 343 2.29 -2.95 29.61
N ALA A 344 3.16 -3.96 29.35
CA ALA A 344 2.87 -5.01 28.38
C ALA A 344 1.60 -5.80 28.75
N LYS A 345 1.42 -6.17 30.03
CA LYS A 345 0.22 -6.85 30.52
C LYS A 345 -1.03 -5.98 30.39
N ALA A 346 -0.95 -4.71 30.70
CA ALA A 346 -2.07 -3.77 30.59
C ALA A 346 -2.49 -3.58 29.11
N SER A 347 -1.50 -3.46 28.22
CA SER A 347 -1.74 -3.21 26.80
C SER A 347 -2.15 -4.46 26.03
N LEU A 348 -1.62 -5.64 26.37
CA LEU A 348 -1.73 -6.86 25.57
C LEU A 348 -2.51 -8.00 26.26
N GLY A 349 -2.90 -7.86 27.53
CA GLY A 349 -3.53 -8.94 28.29
C GLY A 349 -4.89 -9.43 27.74
N ASN A 350 -5.59 -8.60 26.95
CA ASN A 350 -6.91 -8.89 26.43
C ASN A 350 -6.96 -8.91 24.89
N VAL A 351 -5.85 -9.31 24.23
CA VAL A 351 -5.81 -9.45 22.77
C VAL A 351 -5.73 -10.93 22.39
N ASP A 352 -6.18 -11.24 21.18
CA ASP A 352 -6.17 -12.60 20.65
C ASP A 352 -4.89 -12.91 19.87
N ALA A 353 -4.25 -11.88 19.29
CA ALA A 353 -2.98 -11.99 18.58
C ALA A 353 -2.20 -10.66 18.64
N ILE A 354 -0.92 -10.73 18.29
CA ILE A 354 -0.01 -9.58 18.26
C ILE A 354 0.68 -9.52 16.90
N CYS A 355 0.76 -8.33 16.30
CA CYS A 355 1.60 -8.04 15.15
C CYS A 355 2.59 -6.93 15.51
N VAL A 356 3.89 -7.20 15.31
CA VAL A 356 4.97 -6.23 15.50
C VAL A 356 5.50 -5.83 14.13
N PRO A 357 5.09 -4.65 13.60
CA PRO A 357 5.42 -4.24 12.25
C PRO A 357 6.87 -3.74 12.12
N GLY A 358 7.29 -3.53 10.87
CA GLY A 358 8.52 -2.87 10.48
C GLY A 358 8.67 -1.45 11.04
N GLY A 359 9.82 -0.85 10.79
CA GLY A 359 10.15 0.52 11.16
C GLY A 359 11.66 0.73 11.21
N PHE A 360 12.08 1.97 11.43
CA PHE A 360 13.49 2.36 11.51
C PHE A 360 13.78 3.20 12.76
N GLY A 361 15.03 3.16 13.25
CA GLY A 361 15.52 3.98 14.34
C GLY A 361 15.13 3.47 15.74
N VAL A 362 15.74 4.08 16.75
CA VAL A 362 15.84 3.59 18.14
C VAL A 362 14.53 3.66 18.94
N ARG A 363 13.65 4.62 18.61
CA ARG A 363 12.42 4.86 19.39
C ARG A 363 11.53 3.62 19.41
N GLY A 364 11.05 3.24 20.59
CA GLY A 364 10.07 2.18 20.79
C GLY A 364 10.61 0.75 20.73
N ILE A 365 11.94 0.56 20.62
CA ILE A 365 12.55 -0.78 20.52
C ILE A 365 12.36 -1.58 21.80
N GLU A 366 12.69 -1.03 22.97
CA GLU A 366 12.54 -1.75 24.24
C GLU A 366 11.08 -2.15 24.51
N GLY A 367 10.13 -1.33 24.08
CA GLY A 367 8.72 -1.68 24.16
C GLY A 367 8.31 -2.80 23.20
N LYS A 368 8.89 -2.86 21.98
CA LYS A 368 8.69 -4.01 21.08
C LYS A 368 9.26 -5.30 21.68
N LEU A 369 10.44 -5.22 22.31
CA LEU A 369 11.05 -6.35 23.01
C LEU A 369 10.17 -6.80 24.20
N GLY A 370 9.63 -5.87 24.99
CA GLY A 370 8.71 -6.15 26.08
C GLY A 370 7.42 -6.82 25.62
N ALA A 371 6.83 -6.32 24.51
CA ALA A 371 5.67 -6.93 23.90
C ALA A 371 5.92 -8.35 23.39
N LEU A 372 7.07 -8.60 22.74
CA LEU A 372 7.47 -9.91 22.24
C LEU A 372 7.74 -10.90 23.37
N LYS A 373 8.42 -10.46 24.45
CA LYS A 373 8.61 -11.25 25.66
C LYS A 373 7.27 -11.66 26.27
N PHE A 374 6.37 -10.70 26.46
CA PHE A 374 5.02 -10.96 26.97
C PHE A 374 4.26 -11.96 26.10
N ALA A 375 4.31 -11.80 24.78
CA ALA A 375 3.68 -12.69 23.82
C ALA A 375 4.21 -14.12 23.91
N ARG A 376 5.54 -14.29 23.95
CA ARG A 376 6.22 -15.58 24.04
C ARG A 376 5.85 -16.30 25.34
N GLU A 377 5.94 -15.61 26.49
CA GLU A 377 5.67 -16.19 27.80
C GLU A 377 4.18 -16.55 28.00
N ASN A 378 3.26 -15.79 27.39
CA ASN A 378 1.81 -16.02 27.50
C ASN A 378 1.23 -16.80 26.31
N LYS A 379 2.07 -17.28 25.38
CA LYS A 379 1.68 -18.07 24.19
C LYS A 379 0.62 -17.39 23.33
N ILE A 380 0.69 -16.06 23.17
CA ILE A 380 -0.20 -15.29 22.32
C ILE A 380 0.30 -15.36 20.87
N PRO A 381 -0.50 -15.83 19.90
CA PRO A 381 -0.10 -15.86 18.49
C PRO A 381 0.51 -14.53 18.04
N THR A 382 1.72 -14.60 17.47
CA THR A 382 2.52 -13.40 17.18
C THR A 382 3.19 -13.48 15.82
N LEU A 383 3.13 -12.36 15.08
CA LEU A 383 3.82 -12.18 13.80
C LEU A 383 4.72 -10.94 13.88
N GLY A 384 6.01 -11.12 13.62
CA GLY A 384 7.00 -10.04 13.51
C GLY A 384 7.38 -9.79 12.06
N LEU A 385 7.29 -8.52 11.60
CA LEU A 385 7.57 -8.11 10.23
C LEU A 385 8.82 -7.25 10.18
N CYS A 386 9.81 -7.59 9.39
CA CYS A 386 11.06 -6.85 9.18
C CYS A 386 11.76 -6.53 10.53
N LEU A 387 11.67 -5.30 11.02
CA LEU A 387 12.15 -4.94 12.36
C LEU A 387 11.52 -5.82 13.45
N GLY A 388 10.29 -6.29 13.27
CA GLY A 388 9.63 -7.21 14.19
C GLY A 388 10.39 -8.54 14.34
N LEU A 389 10.87 -9.14 13.24
CA LEU A 389 11.77 -10.30 13.27
C LEU A 389 13.07 -9.97 14.02
N GLN A 390 13.70 -8.82 13.70
CA GLN A 390 14.95 -8.42 14.35
C GLN A 390 14.77 -8.28 15.86
N CYS A 391 13.66 -7.68 16.30
CA CYS A 391 13.31 -7.62 17.72
C CYS A 391 13.06 -9.02 18.33
N MET A 392 12.46 -9.98 17.60
CA MET A 392 12.33 -11.37 18.08
C MET A 392 13.69 -12.02 18.32
N VAL A 393 14.65 -11.80 17.42
CA VAL A 393 16.01 -12.32 17.57
C VAL A 393 16.73 -11.69 18.77
N ILE A 394 16.62 -10.36 18.94
CA ILE A 394 17.21 -9.65 20.09
C ILE A 394 16.57 -10.12 21.40
N GLU A 395 15.25 -10.27 21.45
CA GLU A 395 14.53 -10.75 22.64
C GLU A 395 14.97 -12.16 23.03
N ALA A 396 15.01 -13.07 22.05
CA ALA A 396 15.49 -14.43 22.28
C ALA A 396 16.97 -14.48 22.72
N ALA A 397 17.82 -13.66 22.10
CA ALA A 397 19.23 -13.55 22.47
C ALA A 397 19.40 -13.09 23.93
N ARG A 398 18.69 -12.02 24.35
CA ARG A 398 18.78 -11.47 25.70
C ARG A 398 18.18 -12.39 26.77
N ASN A 399 16.94 -12.84 26.54
CA ASN A 399 16.14 -13.48 27.59
C ASN A 399 16.19 -15.02 27.58
N VAL A 400 16.68 -15.64 26.50
CA VAL A 400 16.72 -17.10 26.37
C VAL A 400 18.15 -17.61 26.14
N ALA A 401 18.92 -16.99 25.24
CA ALA A 401 20.29 -17.43 24.93
C ALA A 401 21.37 -16.83 25.84
N GLY A 402 21.02 -15.97 26.79
CA GLY A 402 21.95 -15.42 27.80
C GLY A 402 22.91 -14.35 27.28
N ILE A 403 22.66 -13.76 26.12
CA ILE A 403 23.44 -12.64 25.56
C ILE A 403 22.82 -11.33 26.03
N SER A 404 23.07 -10.94 27.27
CA SER A 404 22.34 -9.86 27.96
C SER A 404 22.47 -8.48 27.32
N ASP A 405 23.57 -8.23 26.58
CA ASP A 405 23.85 -6.99 25.85
C ASP A 405 23.51 -7.08 24.37
N ALA A 406 22.82 -8.15 23.93
CA ALA A 406 22.41 -8.33 22.53
C ALA A 406 21.61 -7.13 22.00
N ASN A 407 22.03 -6.60 20.86
CA ASN A 407 21.40 -5.42 20.25
C ASN A 407 21.56 -5.43 18.72
N SER A 408 21.06 -4.36 18.09
CA SER A 408 21.27 -4.08 16.68
C SER A 408 22.34 -3.00 16.50
N ALA A 409 23.16 -3.14 15.46
CA ALA A 409 24.07 -2.09 15.02
C ALA A 409 23.35 -0.78 14.63
N GLU A 410 22.05 -0.84 14.34
CA GLU A 410 21.21 0.35 14.09
C GLU A 410 20.95 1.14 15.37
N PHE A 411 20.68 0.42 16.50
CA PHE A 411 20.18 1.05 17.72
C PHE A 411 21.30 1.43 18.69
N SER A 412 22.37 0.67 18.69
CA SER A 412 23.51 0.83 19.58
C SER A 412 24.79 0.47 18.85
N PRO A 413 25.33 1.34 18.00
CA PRO A 413 26.56 1.07 17.24
C PRO A 413 27.77 0.72 18.12
N GLU A 414 27.78 1.21 19.37
CA GLU A 414 28.86 1.01 20.35
C GLU A 414 28.66 -0.26 21.23
N SER A 415 27.55 -0.99 21.04
CA SER A 415 27.27 -2.22 21.83
C SER A 415 28.20 -3.37 21.43
N GLY A 416 28.53 -4.25 22.42
CA GLY A 416 29.43 -5.38 22.19
C GLY A 416 28.83 -6.51 21.35
N SER A 417 27.51 -6.80 21.48
CA SER A 417 26.86 -7.98 20.89
C SER A 417 25.83 -7.62 19.87
N HIS A 418 26.27 -7.29 18.63
CA HIS A 418 25.39 -7.01 17.51
C HIS A 418 24.84 -8.30 16.91
N VAL A 419 23.73 -8.82 17.48
CA VAL A 419 22.99 -9.97 16.91
C VAL A 419 22.24 -9.61 15.65
N ILE A 420 22.02 -8.31 15.42
CA ILE A 420 21.57 -7.71 14.16
C ILE A 420 22.67 -6.77 13.68
N ALA A 421 23.19 -7.02 12.49
CA ALA A 421 24.33 -6.31 11.92
C ALA A 421 23.94 -5.55 10.64
N THR A 422 24.73 -4.52 10.31
CA THR A 422 24.64 -3.85 9.02
C THR A 422 25.05 -4.80 7.90
N MET A 423 24.28 -4.87 6.83
CA MET A 423 24.67 -5.62 5.64
C MET A 423 25.98 -5.09 5.07
N GLU A 424 26.80 -5.97 4.50
CA GLU A 424 28.16 -5.62 4.07
C GLU A 424 28.18 -4.50 3.02
N ASP A 425 27.27 -4.58 2.05
CA ASP A 425 27.06 -3.58 0.99
C ASP A 425 26.47 -2.25 1.49
N GLN A 426 25.87 -2.24 2.70
CA GLN A 426 25.26 -1.06 3.30
C GLN A 426 26.20 -0.27 4.22
N LYS A 427 27.36 -0.83 4.59
CA LYS A 427 28.27 -0.22 5.58
C LYS A 427 28.76 1.17 5.17
N SER A 428 29.12 1.36 3.89
CA SER A 428 29.57 2.66 3.38
C SER A 428 28.47 3.71 3.36
N ILE A 429 27.24 3.30 3.04
CA ILE A 429 26.05 4.19 2.99
C ILE A 429 25.68 4.64 4.40
N VAL A 430 25.64 3.71 5.34
CA VAL A 430 25.37 4.01 6.76
C VAL A 430 26.45 4.92 7.36
N ALA A 431 27.71 4.80 6.89
CA ALA A 431 28.81 5.68 7.26
C ALA A 431 28.76 7.06 6.59
N GLY A 432 27.72 7.38 5.79
CA GLY A 432 27.54 8.69 5.16
C GLY A 432 28.14 8.83 3.77
N SER A 433 28.50 7.73 3.09
CA SER A 433 29.07 7.74 1.75
C SER A 433 28.02 7.33 0.72
N GLY A 434 27.29 8.31 0.15
CA GLY A 434 26.34 8.08 -0.93
C GLY A 434 24.89 8.45 -0.61
N ASP A 435 24.00 8.16 -1.54
CA ASP A 435 22.57 8.45 -1.43
C ASP A 435 21.87 7.44 -0.51
N MET A 436 20.94 7.94 0.31
CA MET A 436 20.15 7.08 1.21
C MET A 436 18.94 6.44 0.50
N GLY A 437 18.37 7.11 -0.51
CA GLY A 437 17.21 6.61 -1.25
C GLY A 437 17.57 5.46 -2.19
N ALA A 438 16.66 4.50 -2.38
CA ALA A 438 16.77 3.35 -3.29
C ALA A 438 18.03 2.48 -3.12
N THR A 439 18.63 2.46 -1.93
CA THR A 439 19.90 1.75 -1.67
C THR A 439 19.78 0.61 -0.66
N MET A 440 18.60 0.36 -0.10
CA MET A 440 18.34 -0.79 0.77
C MET A 440 18.29 -2.09 -0.03
N ARG A 441 18.19 -3.21 0.64
CA ARG A 441 17.75 -4.46 0.01
C ARG A 441 16.27 -4.33 -0.30
N LEU A 442 15.95 -4.10 -1.59
CA LEU A 442 14.62 -3.72 -2.08
C LEU A 442 14.10 -4.73 -3.10
N GLY A 443 12.79 -5.00 -3.04
CA GLY A 443 12.09 -5.84 -4.01
C GLY A 443 12.02 -7.30 -3.63
N LEU A 444 11.85 -8.16 -4.63
CA LEU A 444 11.52 -9.56 -4.45
C LEU A 444 12.77 -10.43 -4.25
N TYR A 445 12.85 -11.11 -3.11
CA TYR A 445 13.91 -12.09 -2.82
C TYR A 445 13.31 -13.43 -2.42
N LYS A 446 14.04 -14.49 -2.81
CA LYS A 446 13.69 -15.87 -2.55
C LYS A 446 14.15 -16.29 -1.14
N ALA A 447 13.37 -17.15 -0.49
CA ALA A 447 13.76 -17.86 0.72
C ALA A 447 13.51 -19.36 0.57
N ASP A 448 14.49 -20.17 0.99
CA ASP A 448 14.36 -21.61 1.12
C ASP A 448 13.88 -21.91 2.56
N LEU A 449 12.77 -22.67 2.69
CA LEU A 449 12.11 -22.92 3.96
C LEU A 449 12.51 -24.30 4.53
N SER A 450 12.72 -24.36 5.83
CA SER A 450 13.04 -25.58 6.55
C SER A 450 11.84 -26.54 6.54
N PRO A 451 12.01 -27.81 6.12
CA PRO A 451 10.92 -28.78 6.13
C PRO A 451 10.34 -28.97 7.54
N GLY A 452 9.01 -28.99 7.65
CA GLY A 452 8.32 -29.20 8.93
C GLY A 452 8.17 -27.95 9.80
N SER A 453 8.77 -26.82 9.42
CA SER A 453 8.56 -25.53 10.11
C SER A 453 7.12 -25.05 9.99
N ILE A 454 6.69 -24.21 10.95
CA ILE A 454 5.38 -23.52 10.89
C ILE A 454 5.27 -22.70 9.61
N VAL A 455 6.36 -22.00 9.25
CA VAL A 455 6.42 -21.19 8.02
C VAL A 455 6.19 -22.06 6.79
N ALA A 456 6.94 -23.18 6.63
CA ALA A 456 6.78 -24.07 5.48
C ALA A 456 5.37 -24.67 5.38
N GLN A 457 4.78 -25.05 6.53
CA GLN A 457 3.39 -25.53 6.58
C GLN A 457 2.38 -24.44 6.20
N THR A 458 2.58 -23.22 6.71
CA THR A 458 1.69 -22.09 6.47
C THR A 458 1.69 -21.68 4.99
N TYR A 459 2.85 -21.67 4.33
CA TYR A 459 2.94 -21.39 2.89
C TYR A 459 2.57 -22.59 2.01
N GLY A 460 2.65 -23.81 2.54
CA GLY A 460 2.47 -25.04 1.74
C GLY A 460 3.56 -25.23 0.68
N SER A 461 4.75 -24.67 0.88
CA SER A 461 5.86 -24.66 -0.07
C SER A 461 7.19 -24.84 0.64
N LYS A 462 8.21 -25.27 -0.10
CA LYS A 462 9.61 -25.32 0.35
C LYS A 462 10.40 -24.04 0.01
N GLU A 463 9.81 -23.17 -0.77
CA GLU A 463 10.43 -22.00 -1.35
C GLU A 463 9.39 -20.91 -1.52
N VAL A 464 9.74 -19.68 -1.15
CA VAL A 464 8.86 -18.51 -1.28
C VAL A 464 9.67 -17.31 -1.77
N SER A 465 8.96 -16.32 -2.29
CA SER A 465 9.58 -15.04 -2.67
C SER A 465 8.77 -13.90 -2.10
N GLU A 466 9.43 -13.02 -1.34
CA GLU A 466 8.79 -11.91 -0.63
C GLU A 466 9.50 -10.59 -0.92
N ARG A 467 8.78 -9.47 -0.73
CA ARG A 467 9.32 -8.11 -0.90
C ARG A 467 10.08 -7.68 0.34
N HIS A 468 11.22 -7.03 0.14
CA HIS A 468 12.13 -6.56 1.19
C HIS A 468 12.30 -5.04 1.15
N ARG A 469 12.59 -4.47 2.34
CA ARG A 469 12.98 -3.07 2.52
C ARG A 469 13.76 -2.92 3.82
N HIS A 470 15.06 -3.22 3.83
CA HIS A 470 15.90 -3.14 5.02
C HIS A 470 17.39 -3.00 4.71
N ARG A 471 18.19 -2.57 5.73
CA ARG A 471 19.66 -2.43 5.69
C ARG A 471 20.37 -3.33 6.69
N TYR A 472 19.64 -3.87 7.66
CA TYR A 472 20.17 -4.66 8.75
C TYR A 472 19.61 -6.06 8.71
N GLU A 473 20.43 -7.02 9.16
CA GLU A 473 20.11 -8.44 9.10
C GLU A 473 20.62 -9.19 10.33
N VAL A 474 20.12 -10.41 10.53
CA VAL A 474 20.61 -11.31 11.58
C VAL A 474 22.07 -11.64 11.36
N ASN A 475 22.89 -11.41 12.37
CA ASN A 475 24.31 -11.73 12.35
C ASN A 475 24.54 -13.22 12.50
N ASN A 476 25.07 -13.85 11.46
CA ASN A 476 25.33 -15.29 11.43
C ASN A 476 26.30 -15.77 12.53
N ALA A 477 27.14 -14.89 13.09
CA ALA A 477 28.06 -15.24 14.18
C ALA A 477 27.34 -15.67 15.47
N TYR A 478 26.11 -15.23 15.71
CA TYR A 478 25.31 -15.56 16.89
C TYR A 478 24.23 -16.61 16.63
N ARG A 479 24.07 -17.04 15.37
CA ARG A 479 22.95 -17.88 14.93
C ARG A 479 22.91 -19.22 15.67
N ASP A 480 24.04 -19.91 15.79
CA ASP A 480 24.11 -21.22 16.44
C ASP A 480 23.80 -21.14 17.94
N GLN A 481 24.29 -20.09 18.63
CA GLN A 481 24.01 -19.88 20.06
C GLN A 481 22.52 -19.62 20.29
N ILE A 482 21.89 -18.78 19.48
CA ILE A 482 20.46 -18.44 19.57
C ILE A 482 19.60 -19.65 19.19
N ALA A 483 19.98 -20.41 18.16
CA ALA A 483 19.29 -21.64 17.76
C ALA A 483 19.33 -22.70 18.87
N SER A 484 20.48 -22.86 19.55
CA SER A 484 20.61 -23.79 20.66
C SER A 484 19.74 -23.44 21.87
N ALA A 485 19.32 -22.19 21.97
CA ALA A 485 18.39 -21.70 22.99
C ALA A 485 16.89 -21.86 22.56
N GLY A 486 16.61 -22.38 21.36
CA GLY A 486 15.27 -22.78 20.93
C GLY A 486 14.57 -21.90 19.88
N LEU A 487 15.20 -20.81 19.44
CA LEU A 487 14.68 -20.05 18.29
C LEU A 487 15.11 -20.73 16.99
N VAL A 488 14.16 -21.14 16.16
CA VAL A 488 14.43 -21.82 14.89
C VAL A 488 14.57 -20.78 13.77
N PHE A 489 15.66 -20.88 13.01
CA PHE A 489 15.85 -20.11 11.77
C PHE A 489 15.26 -20.93 10.61
N SER A 490 13.96 -20.70 10.36
CA SER A 490 13.14 -21.57 9.51
C SER A 490 13.12 -21.20 8.04
N GLY A 491 13.77 -20.11 7.65
CA GLY A 491 13.92 -19.72 6.24
C GLY A 491 15.19 -18.93 6.00
N VAL A 492 15.86 -19.20 4.88
CA VAL A 492 17.16 -18.62 4.54
C VAL A 492 17.22 -18.28 3.06
N TYR A 493 17.77 -17.12 2.71
CA TYR A 493 18.24 -16.81 1.37
C TYR A 493 19.61 -17.49 1.17
N SER A 494 19.61 -18.69 0.57
CA SER A 494 20.77 -19.57 0.53
C SER A 494 21.97 -18.98 -0.21
N LYS A 495 21.74 -18.03 -1.14
CA LYS A 495 22.79 -17.42 -1.96
C LYS A 495 23.80 -16.61 -1.15
N GLU A 496 23.32 -15.94 -0.11
CA GLU A 496 24.10 -15.05 0.77
C GLU A 496 24.05 -15.49 2.24
N ASN A 497 23.36 -16.62 2.51
CA ASN A 497 23.14 -17.16 3.85
C ASN A 497 22.45 -16.17 4.80
N LEU A 498 21.44 -15.42 4.29
CA LEU A 498 20.70 -14.44 5.07
C LEU A 498 19.46 -15.06 5.70
N VAL A 499 19.17 -14.70 6.94
CA VAL A 499 17.98 -15.20 7.65
C VAL A 499 16.74 -14.46 7.19
N GLU A 500 15.76 -15.21 6.68
CA GLU A 500 14.50 -14.67 6.18
C GLU A 500 13.34 -14.93 7.14
N PHE A 501 13.38 -16.05 7.89
CA PHE A 501 12.32 -16.39 8.83
C PHE A 501 12.90 -16.97 10.12
N VAL A 502 12.23 -16.62 11.23
CA VAL A 502 12.45 -17.22 12.55
C VAL A 502 11.12 -17.67 13.13
N GLU A 503 11.15 -18.72 13.96
CA GLU A 503 9.96 -19.20 14.65
C GLU A 503 10.29 -19.93 15.95
N LEU A 504 9.30 -20.06 16.83
CA LEU A 504 9.35 -21.07 17.90
C LEU A 504 8.61 -22.33 17.43
N PRO A 505 9.10 -23.54 17.80
CA PRO A 505 8.41 -24.79 17.45
C PRO A 505 6.95 -24.82 17.92
N ALA A 506 6.10 -25.50 17.17
CA ALA A 506 4.64 -25.56 17.44
C ALA A 506 4.32 -26.16 18.83
N GLU A 507 5.20 -27.03 19.37
CA GLU A 507 5.11 -27.61 20.71
C GLU A 507 5.36 -26.56 21.80
N VAL A 508 6.15 -25.56 21.50
CA VAL A 508 6.52 -24.48 22.43
C VAL A 508 5.52 -23.35 22.37
N HIS A 509 5.14 -22.93 21.17
CA HIS A 509 4.26 -21.78 20.95
C HIS A 509 3.31 -22.01 19.76
N PRO A 510 2.00 -21.69 19.88
CA PRO A 510 1.01 -21.99 18.84
C PRO A 510 1.30 -21.30 17.50
N PHE A 511 1.84 -20.09 17.53
CA PHE A 511 2.28 -19.32 16.36
C PHE A 511 3.18 -18.17 16.83
N TYR A 512 4.49 -18.30 16.68
CA TYR A 512 5.45 -17.23 16.96
C TYR A 512 6.42 -17.18 15.79
N VAL A 513 6.08 -16.36 14.80
CA VAL A 513 6.78 -16.32 13.51
C VAL A 513 7.26 -14.90 13.22
N GLY A 514 8.51 -14.79 12.79
CA GLY A 514 9.10 -13.55 12.29
C GLY A 514 9.54 -13.70 10.84
N THR A 515 9.38 -12.66 10.05
CA THR A 515 9.93 -12.56 8.69
C THR A 515 10.71 -11.27 8.50
N GLN A 516 11.86 -11.36 7.82
CA GLN A 516 12.67 -10.18 7.45
C GLN A 516 12.00 -9.38 6.33
N ALA A 517 11.16 -10.03 5.57
CA ALA A 517 10.39 -9.45 4.47
C ALA A 517 9.17 -8.65 4.93
N HIS A 518 8.47 -8.09 3.94
CA HIS A 518 7.21 -7.36 4.05
C HIS A 518 6.07 -8.09 3.32
N PRO A 519 5.55 -9.22 3.86
CA PRO A 519 4.49 -10.00 3.22
C PRO A 519 3.17 -9.24 3.12
N GLU A 520 2.96 -8.21 3.95
CA GLU A 520 1.80 -7.32 3.88
C GLU A 520 1.66 -6.65 2.50
N LEU A 521 2.76 -6.37 1.82
CA LEU A 521 2.77 -5.73 0.49
C LEU A 521 2.22 -6.66 -0.61
N LYS A 522 2.19 -7.98 -0.37
CA LYS A 522 1.67 -8.99 -1.31
C LYS A 522 0.28 -9.52 -0.95
N SER A 523 -0.26 -9.14 0.21
CA SER A 523 -1.59 -9.55 0.63
C SER A 523 -2.68 -8.85 -0.18
N ARG A 524 -3.73 -9.59 -0.53
CA ARG A 524 -4.89 -9.12 -1.29
C ARG A 524 -6.18 -9.51 -0.55
N PRO A 525 -7.26 -8.75 -0.64
CA PRO A 525 -8.52 -9.10 0.04
C PRO A 525 -9.11 -10.43 -0.46
N THR A 526 -8.95 -10.74 -1.75
CA THR A 526 -9.41 -12.00 -2.37
C THR A 526 -8.36 -13.10 -2.38
N ARG A 527 -7.10 -12.77 -2.08
CA ARG A 527 -5.96 -13.71 -2.00
C ARG A 527 -5.05 -13.32 -0.83
N PRO A 528 -5.53 -13.51 0.41
CA PRO A 528 -4.80 -13.13 1.61
C PRO A 528 -3.47 -13.87 1.74
N HIS A 529 -2.48 -13.19 2.29
CA HIS A 529 -1.16 -13.76 2.44
C HIS A 529 -1.11 -14.84 3.54
N PRO A 530 -0.43 -16.00 3.31
CA PRO A 530 -0.44 -17.16 4.21
C PRO A 530 -0.08 -16.85 5.66
N LEU A 531 0.92 -16.02 5.94
CA LEU A 531 1.34 -15.70 7.32
C LEU A 531 0.24 -15.00 8.12
N PHE A 532 -0.53 -14.11 7.49
CA PHE A 532 -1.66 -13.45 8.15
C PHE A 532 -2.84 -14.40 8.32
N ILE A 533 -3.06 -15.32 7.37
CA ILE A 533 -4.05 -16.40 7.53
C ILE A 533 -3.68 -17.27 8.75
N GLY A 534 -2.42 -17.71 8.84
CA GLY A 534 -1.93 -18.57 9.93
C GLY A 534 -2.01 -17.88 11.30
N LEU A 535 -1.66 -16.59 11.39
CA LEU A 535 -1.79 -15.81 12.61
C LEU A 535 -3.24 -15.80 13.13
N ILE A 536 -4.19 -15.45 12.26
CA ILE A 536 -5.61 -15.35 12.63
C ILE A 536 -6.22 -16.72 12.93
N ALA A 537 -5.87 -17.75 12.15
CA ALA A 537 -6.31 -19.13 12.43
C ALA A 537 -5.86 -19.59 13.82
N SER A 538 -4.60 -19.32 14.19
CA SER A 538 -4.06 -19.67 15.51
C SER A 538 -4.75 -18.90 16.63
N ALA A 539 -5.07 -17.62 16.40
CA ALA A 539 -5.82 -16.80 17.36
C ALA A 539 -7.24 -17.35 17.60
N ILE A 540 -7.96 -17.74 16.54
CA ILE A 540 -9.30 -18.36 16.65
C ILE A 540 -9.22 -19.69 17.42
N ALA A 541 -8.26 -20.53 17.09
CA ALA A 541 -8.07 -21.84 17.74
C ALA A 541 -7.76 -21.71 19.23
N LEU A 542 -7.00 -20.68 19.63
CA LEU A 542 -6.68 -20.42 21.04
C LEU A 542 -7.90 -19.85 21.79
N LYS A 543 -8.65 -18.93 21.17
CA LYS A 543 -9.85 -18.31 21.75
C LYS A 543 -10.95 -19.34 21.98
N GLY A 544 -11.10 -20.32 21.10
CA GLY A 544 -12.07 -21.41 21.24
C GLY A 544 -11.75 -22.43 22.35
N LYS A 545 -10.52 -22.38 22.91
CA LYS A 545 -10.08 -23.23 24.04
C LYS A 545 -10.20 -22.55 25.41
N LYS A 546 -10.41 -21.22 25.45
CA LYS A 546 -10.69 -20.44 26.66
C LYS A 546 -12.20 -20.38 26.91
#